data_07a4e528e6a5cdcba335e3c8580ab8cc
#
_entry.id   07a4e528e6a5cdcba335e3c8580ab8cc
#
_cell.length_a   1.000
_cell.length_b   1.000
_cell.length_c   1.000
_cell.angle_alpha   90.00
_cell.angle_beta   90.00
_cell.angle_gamma   90.00
#
_symmetry.space_group_name_H-M   'P 1'
#
loop_
_entity.id
_entity.type
_entity.pdbx_description
1 polymer ?
#
loop_
_entity_poly.entity_id
_entity_poly.type
_entity_poly.pdbx_seq_one_letter_code
_entity_poly.pdbx_strand_id
1 'polypeptide(L)'
;MIKQLIRSRIGNALVGWTAGIIIAVLMLTIRWRAYQDQDISNILHAQEGVVLVFWHERLIAMPYLWPQPFPLFALQSPHPDGRMMSHAIGCFGIKTVWGSSNRSPLSGLRGLKRVLDNGDSVAITPDGPRGPARIMAAGPVSIAQMAGKAIVPMCWSVDRYWRATGWDRLIIPK
;
A
#
# COMPACT_ATOMS: atom_id res chain seq x y z
N MET A 1 -2.41 -5.90 -30.10
CA MET A 1 -2.42 -4.44 -30.18
C MET A 1 -2.81 -3.79 -28.85
N ILE A 2 -3.99 -4.03 -28.28
CA ILE A 2 -4.46 -3.43 -27.00
C ILE A 2 -3.50 -3.76 -25.81
N LYS A 3 -3.07 -5.02 -25.64
CA LYS A 3 -2.12 -5.42 -24.58
C LYS A 3 -0.77 -4.70 -24.66
N GLN A 4 -0.29 -4.37 -25.86
CA GLN A 4 0.96 -3.63 -26.04
C GLN A 4 0.78 -2.14 -25.72
N LEU A 5 -0.39 -1.58 -26.05
CA LEU A 5 -0.73 -0.19 -25.74
C LEU A 5 -0.81 0.02 -24.22
N ILE A 6 -1.49 -0.88 -23.49
CA ILE A 6 -1.60 -0.84 -22.02
C ILE A 6 -0.21 -1.01 -21.36
N ARG A 7 0.70 -1.77 -21.96
CA ARG A 7 2.07 -1.97 -21.46
C ARG A 7 3.03 -0.82 -21.80
N SER A 8 2.63 0.12 -22.65
CA SER A 8 3.40 1.34 -22.89
C SER A 8 3.45 2.20 -21.61
N ARG A 9 4.45 3.08 -21.48
CA ARG A 9 4.57 3.96 -20.31
C ARG A 9 3.32 4.85 -20.15
N ILE A 10 2.82 5.40 -21.24
CA ILE A 10 1.64 6.28 -21.25
C ILE A 10 0.36 5.48 -20.94
N GLY A 11 0.15 4.35 -21.61
CA GLY A 11 -1.01 3.50 -21.37
C GLY A 11 -1.06 2.98 -19.94
N ASN A 12 0.07 2.60 -19.38
CA ASN A 12 0.19 2.15 -18.00
C ASN A 12 -0.16 3.26 -16.99
N ALA A 13 0.31 4.49 -17.25
CA ALA A 13 -0.02 5.65 -16.43
C ALA A 13 -1.52 6.00 -16.50
N LEU A 14 -2.10 6.03 -17.70
CA LEU A 14 -3.52 6.32 -17.89
C LEU A 14 -4.40 5.29 -17.18
N VAL A 15 -4.11 4.00 -17.33
CA VAL A 15 -4.87 2.93 -16.65
C VAL A 15 -4.71 3.05 -15.13
N GLY A 16 -3.50 3.32 -14.63
CA GLY A 16 -3.26 3.49 -13.20
C GLY A 16 -4.04 4.69 -12.63
N TRP A 17 -3.99 5.85 -13.25
CA TRP A 17 -4.73 7.03 -12.82
C TRP A 17 -6.25 6.82 -12.89
N THR A 18 -6.75 6.22 -13.98
CA THR A 18 -8.18 5.88 -14.09
C THR A 18 -8.61 4.96 -12.97
N ALA A 19 -7.83 3.92 -12.66
CA ALA A 19 -8.11 3.03 -11.54
C ALA A 19 -8.09 3.77 -10.19
N GLY A 20 -7.11 4.63 -9.96
CA GLY A 20 -7.03 5.45 -8.75
C GLY A 20 -8.24 6.37 -8.57
N ILE A 21 -8.67 7.04 -9.65
CA ILE A 21 -9.86 7.91 -9.64
C ILE A 21 -11.14 7.10 -9.36
N ILE A 22 -11.30 5.95 -10.00
CA ILE A 22 -12.46 5.06 -9.76
C ILE A 22 -12.50 4.63 -8.29
N ILE A 23 -11.35 4.23 -7.73
CA ILE A 23 -11.25 3.87 -6.31
C ILE A 23 -11.60 5.08 -5.44
N ALA A 24 -11.08 6.26 -5.71
CA ALA A 24 -11.37 7.47 -4.95
C ALA A 24 -12.87 7.78 -4.95
N VAL A 25 -13.53 7.75 -6.12
CA VAL A 25 -14.97 7.95 -6.24
C VAL A 25 -15.74 6.90 -5.45
N LEU A 26 -15.36 5.62 -5.55
CA LEU A 26 -15.98 4.54 -4.78
C LEU A 26 -15.85 4.80 -3.28
N MET A 27 -14.67 5.18 -2.79
CA MET A 27 -14.45 5.45 -1.37
C MET A 27 -15.29 6.62 -0.84
N LEU A 28 -15.54 7.64 -1.69
CA LEU A 28 -16.41 8.78 -1.33
C LEU A 28 -17.89 8.39 -1.19
N THR A 29 -18.34 7.28 -1.80
CA THR A 29 -19.73 6.79 -1.65
C THR A 29 -19.96 6.01 -0.36
N ILE A 30 -18.91 5.68 0.37
CA ILE A 30 -18.95 4.84 1.58
C ILE A 30 -18.95 5.72 2.82
N ARG A 31 -19.80 5.38 3.78
CA ARG A 31 -19.83 6.04 5.09
C ARG A 31 -18.78 5.39 6.00
N TRP A 32 -17.62 6.02 6.11
CA TRP A 32 -16.54 5.55 6.97
C TRP A 32 -16.77 5.94 8.44
N ARG A 33 -16.44 5.02 9.35
CA ARG A 33 -16.28 5.29 10.78
C ARG A 33 -14.86 4.91 11.15
N ALA A 34 -14.07 5.87 11.57
CA ALA A 34 -12.70 5.62 12.02
C ALA A 34 -12.69 5.30 13.52
N TYR A 35 -12.00 4.23 13.86
CA TYR A 35 -11.56 3.95 15.21
C TYR A 35 -10.06 4.25 15.22
N GLN A 36 -9.70 5.44 15.68
CA GLN A 36 -8.30 5.85 15.75
C GLN A 36 -7.74 5.50 17.11
N ASP A 37 -6.54 4.93 17.08
CA ASP A 37 -5.71 4.80 18.27
C ASP A 37 -4.96 6.12 18.50
N GLN A 38 -5.09 6.67 19.70
CA GLN A 38 -4.43 7.92 20.09
C GLN A 38 -2.90 7.80 19.96
N ASP A 39 -2.35 6.62 20.24
CA ASP A 39 -0.91 6.37 20.17
C ASP A 39 -0.37 6.50 18.76
N ILE A 40 -1.10 6.02 17.74
CA ILE A 40 -0.71 6.17 16.33
C ILE A 40 -0.69 7.64 15.94
N SER A 41 -1.70 8.39 16.35
CA SER A 41 -1.75 9.83 16.08
C SER A 41 -0.54 10.55 16.67
N ASN A 42 -0.16 10.23 17.89
CA ASN A 42 1.01 10.81 18.57
C ASN A 42 2.31 10.48 17.83
N ILE A 43 2.51 9.21 17.42
CA ILE A 43 3.69 8.77 16.67
C ILE A 43 3.82 9.51 15.34
N LEU A 44 2.71 9.64 14.60
CA LEU A 44 2.71 10.33 13.32
C LEU A 44 3.02 11.83 13.47
N HIS A 45 2.48 12.49 14.49
CA HIS A 45 2.76 13.90 14.78
C HIS A 45 4.20 14.12 15.25
N ALA A 46 4.80 13.15 15.95
CA ALA A 46 6.21 13.18 16.33
C ALA A 46 7.16 12.94 15.14
N GLN A 47 6.64 12.69 13.94
CA GLN A 47 7.43 12.37 12.73
C GLN A 47 8.38 11.17 12.94
N GLU A 48 7.94 10.21 13.73
CA GLU A 48 8.76 9.02 13.98
C GLU A 48 8.66 7.97 12.87
N GLY A 49 7.64 8.07 12.02
CA GLY A 49 7.35 7.11 10.96
C GLY A 49 6.98 5.72 11.51
N VAL A 50 6.24 4.95 10.75
CA VAL A 50 5.80 3.60 11.14
C VAL A 50 5.89 2.63 9.97
N VAL A 51 5.95 1.34 10.28
CA VAL A 51 5.75 0.26 9.31
C VAL A 51 4.27 -0.14 9.35
N LEU A 52 3.47 0.44 8.46
CA LEU A 52 2.06 0.11 8.29
C LEU A 52 1.94 -1.27 7.64
N VAL A 53 1.17 -2.17 8.24
CA VAL A 53 0.92 -3.50 7.69
C VAL A 53 -0.57 -3.78 7.56
N PHE A 54 -0.97 -4.34 6.44
CA PHE A 54 -2.34 -4.78 6.19
C PHE A 54 -2.37 -5.90 5.15
N TRP A 55 -3.38 -6.77 5.21
CA TRP A 55 -3.51 -7.88 4.28
C TRP A 55 -3.83 -7.42 2.85
N HIS A 56 -3.33 -8.12 1.84
CA HIS A 56 -3.60 -7.82 0.42
C HIS A 56 -5.11 -7.72 0.13
N GLU A 57 -5.93 -8.53 0.75
CA GLU A 57 -7.39 -8.46 0.56
C GLU A 57 -8.00 -7.10 0.92
N ARG A 58 -7.30 -6.28 1.72
CA ARG A 58 -7.75 -4.96 2.18
C ARG A 58 -7.14 -3.80 1.39
N LEU A 59 -6.37 -4.09 0.33
CA LEU A 59 -5.55 -3.13 -0.40
C LEU A 59 -6.36 -1.93 -0.91
N ILE A 60 -7.61 -2.14 -1.35
CA ILE A 60 -8.35 -1.16 -2.15
C ILE A 60 -8.67 0.14 -1.39
N ALA A 61 -9.05 0.05 -0.12
CA ALA A 61 -9.40 1.22 0.68
C ALA A 61 -8.22 1.83 1.45
N MET A 62 -7.12 1.09 1.63
CA MET A 62 -5.99 1.56 2.44
C MET A 62 -5.40 2.89 2.00
N PRO A 63 -5.20 3.17 0.69
CA PRO A 63 -4.71 4.47 0.25
C PRO A 63 -5.60 5.64 0.65
N TYR A 64 -6.92 5.44 0.63
CA TYR A 64 -7.91 6.45 1.02
C TYR A 64 -7.96 6.66 2.54
N LEU A 65 -7.77 5.60 3.31
CA LEU A 65 -7.90 5.61 4.77
C LEU A 65 -6.64 6.11 5.50
N TRP A 66 -5.51 6.22 4.81
CA TRP A 66 -4.29 6.75 5.42
C TRP A 66 -4.46 8.24 5.75
N PRO A 67 -4.18 8.64 7.01
CA PRO A 67 -4.38 10.02 7.44
C PRO A 67 -3.42 10.99 6.71
N GLN A 68 -3.97 12.09 6.23
CA GLN A 68 -3.19 13.19 5.67
C GLN A 68 -2.92 14.23 6.76
N PRO A 69 -1.80 14.95 6.70
CA PRO A 69 -0.81 15.05 5.62
C PRO A 69 0.43 14.14 5.77
N PHE A 70 0.36 13.07 6.53
CA PHE A 70 1.53 12.24 6.84
C PHE A 70 2.01 11.46 5.60
N PRO A 71 3.30 11.59 5.21
CA PRO A 71 3.83 10.88 4.06
C PRO A 71 3.81 9.37 4.24
N LEU A 72 3.33 8.66 3.22
CA LEU A 72 3.34 7.20 3.15
C LEU A 72 4.03 6.73 1.87
N PHE A 73 4.87 5.73 2.00
CA PHE A 73 5.57 5.11 0.88
C PHE A 73 5.24 3.63 0.78
N ALA A 74 4.90 3.16 -0.42
CA ALA A 74 4.64 1.76 -0.68
C ALA A 74 5.73 1.14 -1.55
N LEU A 75 6.15 -0.10 -1.19
CA LEU A 75 7.09 -0.86 -1.99
C LEU A 75 6.39 -1.38 -3.25
N GLN A 76 6.89 -1.01 -4.43
CA GLN A 76 6.37 -1.46 -5.71
C GLN A 76 7.45 -2.09 -6.58
N SER A 77 7.05 -3.11 -7.35
CA SER A 77 7.92 -3.70 -8.36
C SER A 77 8.10 -2.74 -9.55
N PRO A 78 9.31 -2.63 -10.15
CA PRO A 78 9.52 -1.87 -11.39
C PRO A 78 8.85 -2.50 -12.62
N HIS A 79 8.20 -3.66 -12.48
CA HIS A 79 7.41 -4.29 -13.53
C HIS A 79 6.22 -3.40 -13.95
N PRO A 80 5.67 -3.53 -15.19
CA PRO A 80 4.51 -2.75 -15.63
C PRO A 80 3.33 -2.71 -14.65
N ASP A 81 2.98 -3.83 -14.03
CA ASP A 81 1.87 -3.90 -13.06
C ASP A 81 2.16 -3.06 -11.79
N GLY A 82 3.41 -3.09 -11.29
CA GLY A 82 3.82 -2.25 -10.16
C GLY A 82 3.84 -0.76 -10.52
N ARG A 83 4.19 -0.40 -11.77
CA ARG A 83 4.11 0.99 -12.24
C ARG A 83 2.66 1.47 -12.33
N MET A 84 1.77 0.63 -12.85
CA MET A 84 0.33 0.93 -12.88
C MET A 84 -0.20 1.17 -11.47
N MET A 85 0.14 0.30 -10.51
CA MET A 85 -0.23 0.45 -9.12
C MET A 85 0.35 1.73 -8.51
N SER A 86 1.60 2.08 -8.81
CA SER A 86 2.23 3.33 -8.36
C SER A 86 1.46 4.56 -8.82
N HIS A 87 0.95 4.59 -10.06
CA HIS A 87 0.10 5.67 -10.54
C HIS A 87 -1.25 5.70 -9.83
N ALA A 88 -1.85 4.54 -9.57
CA ALA A 88 -3.14 4.45 -8.87
C ALA A 88 -3.04 4.97 -7.42
N ILE A 89 -2.04 4.53 -6.65
CA ILE A 89 -1.86 4.99 -5.26
C ILE A 89 -1.37 6.44 -5.20
N GLY A 90 -0.68 6.91 -6.24
CA GLY A 90 -0.26 8.32 -6.37
C GLY A 90 -1.43 9.30 -6.36
N CYS A 91 -2.63 8.89 -6.81
CA CYS A 91 -3.86 9.69 -6.71
C CYS A 91 -4.25 10.02 -5.25
N PHE A 92 -3.73 9.26 -4.29
CA PHE A 92 -3.95 9.44 -2.85
C PHE A 92 -2.74 10.06 -2.14
N GLY A 93 -1.76 10.57 -2.90
CA GLY A 93 -0.53 11.14 -2.33
C GLY A 93 0.49 10.12 -1.82
N ILE A 94 0.25 8.81 -2.04
CA ILE A 94 1.18 7.76 -1.63
C ILE A 94 2.34 7.69 -2.61
N LYS A 95 3.55 7.74 -2.08
CA LYS A 95 4.80 7.68 -2.84
C LYS A 95 5.27 6.24 -3.03
N THR A 96 6.19 6.02 -3.97
CA THR A 96 6.68 4.69 -4.30
C THR A 96 8.16 4.53 -3.97
N VAL A 97 8.48 3.46 -3.25
CA VAL A 97 9.83 2.88 -3.17
C VAL A 97 9.92 1.75 -4.19
N TRP A 98 10.86 1.86 -5.12
CA TRP A 98 11.06 0.82 -6.13
C TRP A 98 11.92 -0.31 -5.60
N GLY A 99 11.42 -1.53 -5.67
CA GLY A 99 12.13 -2.72 -5.27
C GLY A 99 11.42 -4.00 -5.70
N SER A 100 12.11 -5.12 -5.61
CA SER A 100 11.55 -6.42 -5.95
C SER A 100 12.08 -7.46 -5.00
N SER A 101 11.19 -8.24 -4.40
CA SER A 101 11.54 -9.37 -3.53
C SER A 101 12.40 -10.44 -4.23
N ASN A 102 12.40 -10.49 -5.57
CA ASN A 102 13.08 -11.52 -6.33
C ASN A 102 14.40 -11.06 -6.99
N ARG A 103 14.43 -9.84 -7.53
CA ARG A 103 15.58 -9.36 -8.32
C ARG A 103 16.55 -8.51 -7.52
N SER A 104 16.09 -7.84 -6.49
CA SER A 104 16.93 -6.98 -5.65
C SER A 104 16.24 -6.72 -4.30
N PRO A 105 16.10 -7.75 -3.44
CA PRO A 105 15.44 -7.58 -2.14
C PRO A 105 16.16 -6.56 -1.26
N LEU A 106 17.49 -6.51 -1.31
CA LEU A 106 18.29 -5.57 -0.55
C LEU A 106 18.07 -4.11 -0.96
N SER A 107 17.84 -3.82 -2.26
CA SER A 107 17.57 -2.44 -2.70
C SER A 107 16.23 -1.93 -2.20
N GLY A 108 15.20 -2.77 -2.23
CA GLY A 108 13.90 -2.46 -1.65
C GLY A 108 13.99 -2.18 -0.14
N LEU A 109 14.64 -3.07 0.61
CA LEU A 109 14.85 -2.89 2.05
C LEU A 109 15.62 -1.61 2.39
N ARG A 110 16.72 -1.31 1.66
CA ARG A 110 17.47 -0.05 1.84
C ARG A 110 16.62 1.17 1.54
N GLY A 111 15.78 1.11 0.51
CA GLY A 111 14.85 2.19 0.17
C GLY A 111 13.82 2.44 1.28
N LEU A 112 13.20 1.38 1.80
CA LEU A 112 12.25 1.46 2.90
C LEU A 112 12.93 1.98 4.19
N LYS A 113 14.12 1.46 4.50
CA LYS A 113 14.88 1.93 5.68
C LYS A 113 15.15 3.44 5.59
N ARG A 114 15.60 3.94 4.43
CA ARG A 114 15.86 5.37 4.24
C ARG A 114 14.60 6.22 4.48
N VAL A 115 13.44 5.76 4.02
CA VAL A 115 12.15 6.43 4.27
C VAL A 115 11.89 6.50 5.77
N LEU A 116 12.01 5.38 6.48
CA LEU A 116 11.80 5.32 7.92
C LEU A 116 12.82 6.15 8.73
N ASP A 117 14.08 6.18 8.30
CA ASP A 117 15.12 6.99 8.93
C ASP A 117 14.85 8.51 8.79
N ASN A 118 14.13 8.92 7.73
CA ASN A 118 13.68 10.29 7.53
C ASN A 118 12.42 10.65 8.33
N GLY A 119 11.85 9.72 9.10
CA GLY A 119 10.62 9.93 9.87
C GLY A 119 9.33 9.74 9.08
N ASP A 120 9.43 9.30 7.83
CA ASP A 120 8.27 8.96 6.99
C ASP A 120 7.81 7.51 7.22
N SER A 121 6.56 7.21 6.86
CA SER A 121 5.98 5.88 7.05
C SER A 121 6.06 5.02 5.78
N VAL A 122 6.09 3.70 5.97
CA VAL A 122 6.06 2.73 4.87
C VAL A 122 4.88 1.78 4.99
N ALA A 123 4.28 1.42 3.85
CA ALA A 123 3.19 0.44 3.78
C ALA A 123 3.68 -0.87 3.17
N ILE A 124 3.38 -1.97 3.82
CA ILE A 124 3.76 -3.32 3.40
C ILE A 124 2.58 -4.26 3.56
N THR A 125 2.27 -5.03 2.52
CA THR A 125 1.35 -6.17 2.61
C THR A 125 2.15 -7.41 3.04
N PRO A 126 1.97 -7.89 4.28
CA PRO A 126 2.85 -8.89 4.87
C PRO A 126 2.72 -10.28 4.22
N ASP A 127 1.60 -10.57 3.59
CA ASP A 127 1.36 -11.79 2.82
C ASP A 127 1.99 -11.75 1.41
N GLY A 128 2.61 -10.64 1.03
CA GLY A 128 3.35 -10.50 -0.22
C GLY A 128 2.49 -10.68 -1.48
N PRO A 129 3.07 -10.51 -2.68
CA PRO A 129 2.30 -10.52 -3.94
C PRO A 129 1.89 -11.91 -4.43
N ARG A 130 2.26 -12.97 -3.74
CA ARG A 130 1.96 -14.36 -4.12
C ARG A 130 1.24 -15.14 -3.04
N GLY A 131 1.07 -14.54 -1.86
CA GLY A 131 0.50 -15.23 -0.72
C GLY A 131 1.43 -16.31 -0.12
N PRO A 132 0.86 -17.22 0.63
CA PRO A 132 -0.57 -17.43 0.84
C PRO A 132 -1.24 -16.30 1.65
N ALA A 133 -2.53 -16.06 1.35
CA ALA A 133 -3.30 -14.98 1.96
C ALA A 133 -3.29 -15.08 3.49
N ARG A 134 -3.10 -13.94 4.16
CA ARG A 134 -3.10 -13.81 5.62
C ARG A 134 -2.01 -14.64 6.33
N ILE A 135 -0.93 -14.97 5.63
CA ILE A 135 0.27 -15.53 6.26
C ILE A 135 1.38 -14.49 6.15
N MET A 136 1.86 -14.06 7.30
CA MET A 136 2.85 -12.99 7.39
C MET A 136 4.25 -13.52 7.08
N ALA A 137 4.93 -12.90 6.11
CA ALA A 137 6.35 -13.09 5.85
C ALA A 137 7.20 -12.27 6.86
N ALA A 138 8.46 -12.65 7.03
CA ALA A 138 9.37 -11.99 7.97
C ALA A 138 9.75 -10.53 7.58
N GLY A 139 9.54 -10.13 6.33
CA GLY A 139 9.96 -8.83 5.79
C GLY A 139 9.55 -7.61 6.62
N PRO A 140 8.27 -7.46 7.00
CA PRO A 140 7.82 -6.32 7.82
C PRO A 140 8.49 -6.26 9.19
N VAL A 141 8.70 -7.41 9.85
CA VAL A 141 9.39 -7.48 11.15
C VAL A 141 10.85 -7.10 10.99
N SER A 142 11.50 -7.62 9.96
CA SER A 142 12.91 -7.33 9.70
C SER A 142 13.16 -5.85 9.46
N ILE A 143 12.32 -5.19 8.64
CA ILE A 143 12.49 -3.76 8.37
C ILE A 143 12.20 -2.89 9.59
N ALA A 144 11.19 -3.25 10.39
CA ALA A 144 10.85 -2.55 11.60
C ALA A 144 12.01 -2.62 12.63
N GLN A 145 12.59 -3.82 12.82
CA GLN A 145 13.76 -4.01 13.67
C GLN A 145 14.98 -3.24 13.19
N MET A 146 15.28 -3.29 11.87
CA MET A 146 16.42 -2.58 11.27
C MET A 146 16.31 -1.06 11.39
N ALA A 147 15.10 -0.52 11.38
CA ALA A 147 14.84 0.91 11.47
C ALA A 147 14.49 1.38 12.90
N GLY A 148 14.30 0.47 13.86
CA GLY A 148 13.84 0.80 15.21
C GLY A 148 12.46 1.45 15.23
N LYS A 149 11.55 1.02 14.33
CA LYS A 149 10.22 1.62 14.15
C LYS A 149 9.10 0.68 14.55
N ALA A 150 7.99 1.25 14.99
CA ALA A 150 6.79 0.50 15.35
C ALA A 150 6.14 -0.15 14.11
N ILE A 151 5.59 -1.35 14.28
CA ILE A 151 4.68 -1.97 13.31
C ILE A 151 3.26 -1.61 13.71
N VAL A 152 2.52 -1.04 12.77
CA VAL A 152 1.13 -0.66 12.96
C VAL A 152 0.24 -1.51 12.05
N PRO A 153 -0.50 -2.47 12.60
CA PRO A 153 -1.50 -3.19 11.83
C PRO A 153 -2.73 -2.29 11.61
N MET A 154 -3.16 -2.18 10.36
CA MET A 154 -4.37 -1.44 10.00
C MET A 154 -5.33 -2.36 9.24
N CYS A 155 -6.61 -2.24 9.53
CA CYS A 155 -7.66 -3.01 8.88
C CYS A 155 -8.92 -2.16 8.72
N TRP A 156 -9.73 -2.53 7.74
CA TRP A 156 -11.09 -2.02 7.59
C TRP A 156 -12.06 -3.18 7.37
N SER A 157 -13.31 -2.96 7.71
CA SER A 157 -14.40 -3.89 7.46
C SER A 157 -15.58 -3.17 6.80
N VAL A 158 -16.47 -3.94 6.17
CA VAL A 158 -17.63 -3.41 5.47
C VAL A 158 -18.74 -4.48 5.45
N ASP A 159 -19.99 -4.04 5.55
CA ASP A 159 -21.14 -4.95 5.60
C ASP A 159 -21.45 -5.55 4.23
N ARG A 160 -21.22 -4.79 3.14
CA ARG A 160 -21.50 -5.22 1.77
C ARG A 160 -20.27 -5.07 0.90
N TYR A 161 -19.89 -6.13 0.21
CA TYR A 161 -18.70 -6.14 -0.63
C TYR A 161 -18.80 -7.17 -1.76
N TRP A 162 -17.97 -6.96 -2.79
CA TRP A 162 -17.59 -7.99 -3.74
C TRP A 162 -16.25 -8.59 -3.32
N ARG A 163 -16.07 -9.87 -3.59
CA ARG A 163 -14.80 -10.55 -3.34
C ARG A 163 -14.25 -11.07 -4.65
N ALA A 164 -13.02 -10.68 -4.98
CA ALA A 164 -12.32 -11.19 -6.15
C ALA A 164 -11.94 -12.67 -5.98
N THR A 165 -11.79 -13.38 -7.11
CA THR A 165 -11.44 -14.81 -7.14
C THR A 165 -9.91 -15.04 -7.08
N GLY A 166 -9.10 -13.99 -6.99
CA GLY A 166 -7.65 -14.07 -6.86
C GLY A 166 -7.18 -14.78 -5.58
N TRP A 167 -5.89 -15.10 -5.49
CA TRP A 167 -5.28 -15.72 -4.32
C TRP A 167 -5.49 -14.88 -3.05
N ASP A 168 -5.48 -13.57 -3.18
CA ASP A 168 -5.63 -12.56 -2.12
C ASP A 168 -7.09 -12.33 -1.70
N ARG A 169 -8.06 -12.79 -2.51
CA ARG A 169 -9.49 -12.59 -2.27
C ARG A 169 -9.84 -11.13 -2.01
N LEU A 170 -9.30 -10.22 -2.83
CA LEU A 170 -9.46 -8.77 -2.70
C LEU A 170 -10.91 -8.38 -2.41
N ILE A 171 -11.12 -7.55 -1.39
CA ILE A 171 -12.44 -7.07 -0.98
C ILE A 171 -12.66 -5.69 -1.58
N ILE A 172 -13.77 -5.55 -2.30
CA ILE A 172 -14.22 -4.31 -2.93
C ILE A 172 -15.52 -3.89 -2.24
N PRO A 173 -15.55 -2.80 -1.47
CA PRO A 173 -16.76 -2.36 -0.78
C PRO A 173 -17.84 -1.92 -1.78
N LYS A 174 -19.11 -2.04 -1.35
CA LYS A 174 -20.30 -1.62 -2.13
C LYS A 174 -20.93 -0.39 -1.52
#